data_7596976145cdd30d90712661b466bcbf
#
_entry.id   7596976145cdd30d90712661b466bcbf
#
_cell.length_a   1.000
_cell.length_b   1.000
_cell.length_c   1.000
_cell.angle_alpha   90.00
_cell.angle_beta   90.00
_cell.angle_gamma   90.00
#
_symmetry.space_group_name_H-M   'P 1'
#
loop_
_entity.id
_entity.type
_entity.pdbx_description
1 polymer ?
#
loop_
_entity_poly.entity_id
_entity_poly.type
_entity_poly.pdbx_seq_one_letter_code
_entity_poly.pdbx_strand_id
1 'polypeptide(L)'
;ARVKEVVTALYAQFTFSDEFNGMPFNLVAGLRYEETDVTSVGLETPVTDIKWIGGNEFQYVTGEQTFSEPGKAKLKQFLPSIDADIELNDDIVARASYSRSLTRPGIGDMRATRDFVGGKIGTRQIISGNPGLKPYIADNFDLSVEYYYSEGSYASVGYFKKVVDNFLVDSFETVTVDGIRDVFNGPRADQARADLEAEGLPLSFTNIYERIKLNEGIDG
;
A
#
# COMPACT_ATOMS: atom_id res chain seq x y z
N ALA A 1 -4.27 -9.12 13.77
CA ALA A 1 -5.21 -8.82 12.67
C ALA A 1 -5.53 -10.10 11.89
N ARG A 2 -6.72 -10.16 11.32
CA ARG A 2 -7.15 -11.21 10.39
C ARG A 2 -7.53 -10.52 9.08
N VAL A 3 -6.87 -10.88 7.99
CA VAL A 3 -7.24 -10.47 6.64
C VAL A 3 -7.80 -11.68 5.91
N LYS A 4 -8.94 -11.51 5.26
CA LYS A 4 -9.59 -12.52 4.43
C LYS A 4 -9.75 -11.95 3.04
N GLU A 5 -9.25 -12.66 2.05
CA GLU A 5 -9.48 -12.42 0.63
C GLU A 5 -10.32 -13.55 0.05
N VAL A 6 -11.33 -13.18 -0.72
CA VAL A 6 -12.12 -14.12 -1.50
C VAL A 6 -12.03 -13.69 -2.94
N VAL A 7 -11.50 -14.57 -3.77
CA VAL A 7 -11.26 -14.32 -5.19
C VAL A 7 -12.25 -15.13 -6.02
N THR A 8 -13.02 -14.44 -6.87
CA THR A 8 -13.87 -15.05 -7.89
C THR A 8 -13.32 -14.66 -9.25
N ALA A 9 -13.08 -15.65 -10.11
CA ALA A 9 -12.51 -15.40 -11.43
C ALA A 9 -13.24 -16.18 -12.51
N LEU A 10 -13.34 -15.54 -13.68
CA LEU A 10 -13.78 -16.14 -14.93
C LEU A 10 -12.68 -15.94 -15.96
N TYR A 11 -12.38 -16.95 -16.75
CA TYR A 11 -11.43 -16.81 -17.85
C TYR A 11 -11.95 -17.49 -19.11
N ALA A 12 -11.48 -16.98 -20.25
CA ALA A 12 -11.67 -17.59 -21.56
C ALA A 12 -10.36 -17.52 -22.34
N GLN A 13 -10.09 -18.55 -23.12
CA GLN A 13 -8.92 -18.63 -23.98
C GLN A 13 -9.35 -19.09 -25.38
N PHE A 14 -8.75 -18.49 -26.37
CA PHE A 14 -8.89 -18.84 -27.77
C PHE A 14 -7.50 -19.19 -28.30
N THR A 15 -7.43 -20.29 -29.06
CA THR A 15 -6.21 -20.75 -29.75
C THR A 15 -6.52 -20.85 -31.23
N PHE A 16 -5.66 -20.29 -32.04
CA PHE A 16 -5.77 -20.32 -33.50
C PHE A 16 -4.40 -20.68 -34.09
N SER A 17 -4.42 -21.57 -35.07
CA SER A 17 -3.22 -21.98 -35.82
C SER A 17 -3.59 -22.02 -37.30
N ASP A 18 -2.77 -21.42 -38.15
CA ASP A 18 -2.96 -21.34 -39.58
C ASP A 18 -1.62 -21.07 -40.29
N GLU A 19 -1.66 -20.89 -41.59
CA GLU A 19 -0.50 -20.49 -42.40
C GLU A 19 -0.75 -19.14 -43.09
N PHE A 20 0.22 -18.25 -43.04
CA PHE A 20 0.23 -17.00 -43.75
C PHE A 20 1.36 -16.99 -44.80
N ASN A 21 1.02 -17.02 -46.06
CA ASN A 21 1.96 -17.13 -47.19
C ASN A 21 2.94 -18.33 -47.05
N GLY A 22 2.46 -19.46 -46.59
CA GLY A 22 3.27 -20.65 -46.35
C GLY A 22 4.10 -20.61 -45.08
N MET A 23 3.93 -19.61 -44.22
CA MET A 23 4.56 -19.48 -42.92
C MET A 23 3.57 -19.91 -41.84
N PRO A 24 3.79 -21.02 -41.12
CA PRO A 24 2.95 -21.42 -39.99
C PRO A 24 2.95 -20.35 -38.92
N PHE A 25 1.79 -20.05 -38.37
CA PHE A 25 1.66 -19.19 -37.22
C PHE A 25 0.66 -19.70 -36.20
N ASN A 26 0.91 -19.39 -34.94
CA ASN A 26 0.04 -19.68 -33.84
C ASN A 26 -0.33 -18.40 -33.09
N LEU A 27 -1.56 -18.33 -32.62
CA LEU A 27 -2.08 -17.23 -31.82
C LEU A 27 -2.84 -17.81 -30.64
N VAL A 28 -2.47 -17.39 -29.44
CA VAL A 28 -3.22 -17.68 -28.20
C VAL A 28 -3.67 -16.36 -27.61
N ALA A 29 -4.97 -16.16 -27.45
CA ALA A 29 -5.53 -14.99 -26.80
C ALA A 29 -6.35 -15.40 -25.59
N GLY A 30 -6.06 -14.77 -24.44
CA GLY A 30 -6.72 -15.05 -23.19
C GLY A 30 -7.30 -13.80 -22.54
N LEU A 31 -8.36 -13.96 -21.81
CA LEU A 31 -8.93 -12.93 -20.97
C LEU A 31 -9.36 -13.54 -19.65
N ARG A 32 -8.85 -12.98 -18.55
CA ARG A 32 -9.27 -13.30 -17.19
C ARG A 32 -9.91 -12.07 -16.55
N TYR A 33 -11.12 -12.22 -16.08
CA TYR A 33 -11.76 -11.27 -15.17
C TYR A 33 -11.68 -11.79 -13.76
N GLU A 34 -11.26 -10.95 -12.83
CA GLU A 34 -11.11 -11.30 -11.43
C GLU A 34 -11.77 -10.24 -10.54
N GLU A 35 -12.57 -10.71 -9.59
CA GLU A 35 -13.13 -9.90 -8.51
C GLU A 35 -12.59 -10.41 -7.18
N THR A 36 -12.02 -9.52 -6.36
CA THR A 36 -11.47 -9.83 -5.04
C THR A 36 -12.21 -9.05 -3.98
N ASP A 37 -12.83 -9.74 -3.04
CA ASP A 37 -13.41 -9.16 -1.83
C ASP A 37 -12.40 -9.28 -0.69
N VAL A 38 -12.00 -8.14 -0.14
CA VAL A 38 -11.08 -8.06 1.01
C VAL A 38 -11.87 -7.68 2.26
N THR A 39 -11.62 -8.37 3.36
CA THR A 39 -12.12 -8.02 4.69
C THR A 39 -10.98 -8.12 5.69
N SER A 40 -10.72 -7.04 6.41
CA SER A 40 -9.69 -6.99 7.45
C SER A 40 -10.29 -6.57 8.78
N VAL A 41 -9.93 -7.27 9.84
CA VAL A 41 -10.29 -6.95 11.22
C VAL A 41 -9.14 -7.37 12.14
N GLY A 42 -8.90 -6.62 13.19
CA GLY A 42 -7.87 -6.97 14.16
C GLY A 42 -8.22 -6.49 15.55
N LEU A 43 -7.52 -7.02 16.54
CA LEU A 43 -7.56 -6.48 17.89
C LEU A 43 -6.69 -5.23 17.92
N GLU A 44 -7.23 -4.15 18.45
CA GLU A 44 -6.52 -2.90 18.70
C GLU A 44 -6.79 -2.41 20.11
N THR A 45 -5.88 -1.65 20.64
CA THR A 45 -6.04 -1.00 21.95
C THR A 45 -6.27 0.48 21.67
N PRO A 46 -7.54 0.94 21.74
CA PRO A 46 -7.87 2.32 21.43
C PRO A 46 -7.18 3.26 22.42
N VAL A 47 -6.61 4.33 21.90
CA VAL A 47 -6.10 5.42 22.70
C VAL A 47 -7.27 6.31 23.08
N THR A 48 -7.44 6.60 24.37
CA THR A 48 -8.54 7.39 24.91
C THR A 48 -8.11 8.77 25.39
N ASP A 49 -6.81 8.94 25.69
CA ASP A 49 -6.24 10.20 26.13
C ASP A 49 -4.71 10.17 26.06
N ILE A 50 -4.07 11.27 26.42
CA ILE A 50 -2.63 11.40 26.65
C ILE A 50 -2.38 11.91 28.08
N LYS A 51 -1.29 11.45 28.66
CA LYS A 51 -0.85 11.89 30.00
C LYS A 51 0.62 12.29 29.96
N TRP A 52 0.96 13.45 30.52
CA TRP A 52 2.36 13.87 30.68
C TRP A 52 3.09 13.00 31.70
N ILE A 53 4.33 12.61 31.37
CA ILE A 53 5.20 11.81 32.25
C ILE A 53 6.59 12.43 32.45
N GLY A 54 6.91 13.49 31.74
CA GLY A 54 8.17 14.21 31.84
C GLY A 54 8.13 15.57 31.15
N GLY A 55 9.25 16.24 31.01
CA GLY A 55 9.34 17.59 30.46
C GLY A 55 8.62 17.75 29.10
N ASN A 56 8.98 16.95 28.11
CA ASN A 56 8.33 16.93 26.79
C ASN A 56 7.79 15.54 26.42
N GLU A 57 7.68 14.65 27.40
CA GLU A 57 7.25 13.28 27.19
C GLU A 57 5.82 13.05 27.71
N PHE A 58 5.06 12.30 26.95
CA PHE A 58 3.74 11.86 27.34
C PHE A 58 3.53 10.38 27.03
N GLN A 59 2.57 9.78 27.69
CA GLN A 59 2.12 8.41 27.49
C GLN A 59 0.70 8.43 26.96
N TYR A 60 0.39 7.52 26.03
CA TYR A 60 -0.97 7.26 25.64
C TYR A 60 -1.73 6.53 26.74
N VAL A 61 -2.90 7.05 27.07
CA VAL A 61 -3.87 6.35 27.91
C VAL A 61 -4.71 5.47 27.01
N THR A 62 -4.78 4.21 27.31
CA THR A 62 -5.46 3.23 26.46
C THR A 62 -6.68 2.65 27.14
N GLY A 63 -7.70 2.39 26.36
CA GLY A 63 -8.89 1.65 26.78
C GLY A 63 -8.67 0.12 26.77
N GLU A 64 -9.76 -0.60 26.94
CA GLU A 64 -9.73 -2.06 26.79
C GLU A 64 -9.51 -2.46 25.34
N GLN A 65 -8.83 -3.60 25.15
CA GLN A 65 -8.61 -4.15 23.83
C GLN A 65 -9.95 -4.52 23.16
N THR A 66 -10.15 -4.06 21.96
CA THR A 66 -11.36 -4.31 21.18
C THR A 66 -11.05 -4.68 19.74
N PHE A 67 -12.03 -5.20 19.01
CA PHE A 67 -11.89 -5.39 17.59
C PHE A 67 -12.01 -4.05 16.85
N SER A 68 -11.12 -3.86 15.88
CA SER A 68 -11.23 -2.72 14.95
C SER A 68 -12.52 -2.79 14.14
N GLU A 69 -12.98 -1.65 13.66
CA GLU A 69 -14.02 -1.64 12.62
C GLU A 69 -13.52 -2.44 11.39
N PRO A 70 -14.39 -3.29 10.80
CA PRO A 70 -13.99 -4.08 9.65
C PRO A 70 -13.69 -3.21 8.45
N GLY A 71 -12.44 -3.19 8.03
CA GLY A 71 -12.04 -2.63 6.74
C GLY A 71 -12.46 -3.57 5.60
N LYS A 72 -13.13 -3.03 4.58
CA LYS A 72 -13.62 -3.81 3.43
C LYS A 72 -13.23 -3.13 2.13
N ALA A 73 -12.88 -3.94 1.14
CA ALA A 73 -12.67 -3.47 -0.22
C ALA A 73 -13.15 -4.51 -1.24
N LYS A 74 -13.52 -4.04 -2.40
CA LYS A 74 -13.88 -4.86 -3.56
C LYS A 74 -13.06 -4.37 -4.76
N LEU A 75 -12.25 -5.24 -5.32
CA LEU A 75 -11.33 -4.96 -6.41
C LEU A 75 -11.72 -5.78 -7.63
N LYS A 76 -11.67 -5.17 -8.80
CA LYS A 76 -12.00 -5.81 -10.08
C LYS A 76 -10.87 -5.60 -11.06
N GLN A 77 -10.44 -6.65 -11.72
CA GLN A 77 -9.31 -6.63 -12.63
C GLN A 77 -9.62 -7.38 -13.93
N PHE A 78 -9.16 -6.79 -15.04
CA PHE A 78 -9.12 -7.43 -16.34
C PHE A 78 -7.66 -7.74 -16.69
N LEU A 79 -7.38 -8.99 -16.98
CA LEU A 79 -6.05 -9.52 -17.22
C LEU A 79 -6.04 -10.18 -18.61
N PRO A 80 -5.89 -9.40 -19.69
CA PRO A 80 -5.73 -9.92 -21.03
C PRO A 80 -4.34 -10.52 -21.22
N SER A 81 -4.24 -11.51 -22.11
CA SER A 81 -2.99 -12.01 -22.66
C SER A 81 -3.14 -12.31 -24.15
N ILE A 82 -2.07 -12.13 -24.87
CA ILE A 82 -1.96 -12.52 -26.27
C ILE A 82 -0.53 -12.98 -26.52
N ASP A 83 -0.40 -14.16 -27.11
CA ASP A 83 0.86 -14.77 -27.48
C ASP A 83 0.76 -15.16 -28.95
N ALA A 84 1.73 -14.77 -29.73
CA ALA A 84 1.80 -15.09 -31.16
C ALA A 84 3.20 -15.55 -31.52
N ASP A 85 3.29 -16.57 -32.35
CA ASP A 85 4.52 -16.98 -32.99
C ASP A 85 4.29 -17.24 -34.47
N ILE A 86 5.32 -17.01 -35.26
CA ILE A 86 5.33 -17.26 -36.70
C ILE A 86 6.69 -17.86 -37.09
N GLU A 87 6.65 -18.94 -37.88
CA GLU A 87 7.82 -19.51 -38.52
C GLU A 87 8.09 -18.79 -39.83
N LEU A 88 9.07 -17.87 -39.83
CA LEU A 88 9.39 -17.08 -41.02
C LEU A 88 10.02 -17.97 -42.11
N ASN A 89 10.71 -19.01 -41.73
CA ASN A 89 11.22 -20.10 -42.54
C ASN A 89 11.60 -21.27 -41.61
N ASP A 90 12.15 -22.34 -42.19
CA ASP A 90 12.49 -23.58 -41.44
C ASP A 90 13.46 -23.34 -40.26
N ASP A 91 14.24 -22.24 -40.31
CA ASP A 91 15.28 -21.94 -39.33
C ASP A 91 14.95 -20.76 -38.40
N ILE A 92 13.96 -19.92 -38.75
CA ILE A 92 13.71 -18.66 -38.03
C ILE A 92 12.28 -18.59 -37.50
N VAL A 93 12.15 -18.44 -36.19
CA VAL A 93 10.88 -18.21 -35.51
C VAL A 93 10.87 -16.83 -34.85
N ALA A 94 9.81 -16.06 -35.10
CA ALA A 94 9.55 -14.80 -34.41
C ALA A 94 8.39 -14.98 -33.43
N ARG A 95 8.53 -14.40 -32.22
CA ARG A 95 7.50 -14.45 -31.18
C ARG A 95 7.20 -13.05 -30.68
N ALA A 96 5.93 -12.82 -30.37
CA ALA A 96 5.46 -11.60 -29.72
C ALA A 96 4.45 -11.95 -28.64
N SER A 97 4.58 -11.36 -27.47
CA SER A 97 3.57 -11.51 -26.43
C SER A 97 3.24 -10.20 -25.73
N TYR A 98 2.00 -10.12 -25.28
CA TYR A 98 1.52 -9.12 -24.34
C TYR A 98 0.73 -9.78 -23.25
N SER A 99 0.98 -9.40 -22.01
CA SER A 99 0.16 -9.86 -20.90
C SER A 99 0.02 -8.79 -19.81
N ARG A 100 -1.15 -8.74 -19.22
CA ARG A 100 -1.36 -8.00 -17.98
C ARG A 100 -1.42 -8.98 -16.82
N SER A 101 -0.58 -8.75 -15.83
CA SER A 101 -0.51 -9.54 -14.61
C SER A 101 -0.75 -8.69 -13.37
N LEU A 102 -1.17 -9.30 -12.27
CA LEU A 102 -1.32 -8.63 -10.98
C LEU A 102 -0.48 -9.30 -9.89
N THR A 103 -0.04 -8.49 -8.94
CA THR A 103 0.55 -8.96 -7.68
C THR A 103 -0.15 -8.27 -6.53
N ARG A 104 -0.64 -9.05 -5.56
CA ARG A 104 -1.38 -8.51 -4.41
C ARG A 104 -0.45 -7.85 -3.41
N PRO A 105 -0.91 -6.79 -2.69
CA PRO A 105 -0.21 -6.22 -1.55
C PRO A 105 0.07 -7.28 -0.47
N GLY A 106 1.04 -6.99 0.36
CA GLY A 106 1.31 -7.81 1.55
C GLY A 106 0.12 -7.79 2.52
N ILE A 107 -0.16 -8.90 3.18
CA ILE A 107 -1.27 -9.01 4.14
C ILE A 107 -1.11 -7.98 5.28
N GLY A 108 0.13 -7.69 5.69
CA GLY A 108 0.43 -6.68 6.71
C GLY A 108 -0.01 -5.27 6.31
N ASP A 109 0.10 -4.95 5.02
CA ASP A 109 -0.24 -3.63 4.49
C ASP A 109 -1.76 -3.41 4.41
N MET A 110 -2.54 -4.49 4.41
CA MET A 110 -4.01 -4.48 4.37
C MET A 110 -4.66 -4.58 5.75
N ARG A 111 -3.91 -4.46 6.85
CA ARG A 111 -4.48 -4.53 8.21
C ARG A 111 -5.38 -3.32 8.49
N ALA A 112 -6.49 -3.54 9.22
CA ALA A 112 -7.42 -2.48 9.63
C ALA A 112 -7.14 -1.93 11.03
N THR A 113 -6.01 -2.29 11.65
CA THR A 113 -5.63 -1.81 12.99
C THR A 113 -4.80 -0.54 12.92
N ARG A 114 -4.84 0.26 13.98
CA ARG A 114 -4.07 1.48 14.17
C ARG A 114 -3.11 1.30 15.33
N ASP A 115 -1.83 1.64 15.12
CA ASP A 115 -0.82 1.66 16.17
C ASP A 115 -0.39 3.09 16.42
N PHE A 116 -0.60 3.58 17.64
CA PHE A 116 -0.15 4.90 18.07
C PHE A 116 1.28 4.81 18.55
N VAL A 117 2.17 5.58 17.95
CA VAL A 117 3.59 5.60 18.28
C VAL A 117 4.09 7.03 18.51
N GLY A 118 5.23 7.13 19.22
CA GLY A 118 5.82 8.40 19.60
C GLY A 118 5.22 8.94 20.91
N GLY A 119 6.09 9.35 21.80
CA GLY A 119 5.73 9.85 23.16
C GLY A 119 6.25 11.26 23.42
N LYS A 120 6.62 12.00 22.37
CA LYS A 120 7.10 13.39 22.47
C LYS A 120 6.32 14.29 21.53
N ILE A 121 6.26 15.56 21.89
CA ILE A 121 5.69 16.58 20.99
C ILE A 121 6.41 16.54 19.64
N GLY A 122 5.64 16.48 18.56
CA GLY A 122 6.17 16.42 17.20
C GLY A 122 6.58 15.02 16.71
N THR A 123 6.52 13.99 17.56
CA THR A 123 6.85 12.61 17.15
C THR A 123 5.65 11.68 17.09
N ARG A 124 4.45 12.21 17.36
CA ARG A 124 3.21 11.42 17.34
C ARG A 124 2.90 10.93 15.92
N GLN A 125 2.69 9.66 15.79
CA GLN A 125 2.31 9.03 14.53
C GLN A 125 1.27 7.95 14.77
N ILE A 126 0.44 7.71 13.77
CA ILE A 126 -0.45 6.57 13.70
C ILE A 126 -0.01 5.73 12.51
N ILE A 127 0.36 4.50 12.77
CA ILE A 127 0.71 3.54 11.74
C ILE A 127 -0.52 2.66 11.50
N SER A 128 -1.03 2.67 10.28
CA SER A 128 -2.16 1.85 9.88
C SER A 128 -1.92 1.21 8.52
N GLY A 129 -2.49 0.05 8.29
CA GLY A 129 -2.60 -0.49 6.94
C GLY A 129 -3.85 0.04 6.24
N ASN A 130 -4.02 -0.36 4.98
CA ASN A 130 -5.17 0.02 4.17
C ASN A 130 -5.77 -1.22 3.48
N PRO A 131 -6.91 -1.74 3.94
CA PRO A 131 -7.59 -2.86 3.28
C PRO A 131 -8.00 -2.59 1.83
N GLY A 132 -8.07 -1.31 1.42
CA GLY A 132 -8.41 -0.88 0.07
C GLY A 132 -7.22 -0.74 -0.88
N LEU A 133 -6.03 -1.19 -0.51
CA LEU A 133 -4.87 -1.17 -1.39
C LEU A 133 -5.15 -1.91 -2.70
N LYS A 134 -4.82 -1.24 -3.81
CA LYS A 134 -4.92 -1.86 -5.14
C LYS A 134 -3.72 -2.78 -5.38
N PRO A 135 -3.90 -3.87 -6.12
CA PRO A 135 -2.76 -4.70 -6.52
C PRO A 135 -1.83 -3.93 -7.48
N TYR A 136 -0.56 -4.30 -7.49
CA TYR A 136 0.34 -3.92 -8.57
C TYR A 136 -0.16 -4.54 -9.86
N ILE A 137 -0.25 -3.75 -10.90
CA ILE A 137 -0.61 -4.19 -12.25
C ILE A 137 0.63 -4.03 -13.11
N ALA A 138 0.98 -5.10 -13.81
CA ALA A 138 2.11 -5.06 -14.74
C ALA A 138 1.64 -5.40 -16.16
N ASP A 139 1.88 -4.46 -17.07
CA ASP A 139 1.79 -4.69 -18.52
C ASP A 139 3.16 -5.16 -19.01
N ASN A 140 3.21 -6.35 -19.56
CA ASN A 140 4.42 -7.01 -20.05
C ASN A 140 4.33 -7.14 -21.57
N PHE A 141 5.39 -6.73 -22.25
CA PHE A 141 5.56 -6.85 -23.70
C PHE A 141 6.86 -7.57 -23.97
N ASP A 142 6.82 -8.62 -24.77
CA ASP A 142 7.98 -9.40 -25.14
C ASP A 142 7.98 -9.61 -26.65
N LEU A 143 9.17 -9.48 -27.26
CA LEU A 143 9.44 -9.79 -28.65
C LEU A 143 10.72 -10.60 -28.71
N SER A 144 10.74 -11.66 -29.50
CA SER A 144 11.96 -12.43 -29.74
C SER A 144 12.04 -12.95 -31.15
N VAL A 145 13.27 -13.16 -31.60
CA VAL A 145 13.59 -13.88 -32.81
C VAL A 145 14.63 -14.94 -32.49
N GLU A 146 14.35 -16.15 -32.92
CA GLU A 146 15.17 -17.33 -32.72
C GLU A 146 15.67 -17.84 -34.06
N TYR A 147 16.95 -18.14 -34.16
CA TYR A 147 17.60 -18.72 -35.36
C TYR A 147 18.20 -20.06 -35.03
N TYR A 148 17.67 -21.10 -35.62
CA TYR A 148 18.06 -22.51 -35.47
C TYR A 148 19.00 -22.87 -36.62
N TYR A 149 20.32 -22.79 -36.45
CA TYR A 149 21.30 -22.93 -37.50
C TYR A 149 21.87 -24.35 -37.66
N SER A 150 21.61 -25.23 -36.73
CA SER A 150 21.93 -26.66 -36.84
C SER A 150 21.14 -27.47 -35.78
N GLU A 151 21.13 -28.81 -35.92
CA GLU A 151 20.49 -29.71 -34.99
C GLU A 151 20.97 -29.47 -33.53
N GLY A 152 20.06 -29.10 -32.62
CA GLY A 152 20.36 -28.81 -31.23
C GLY A 152 21.08 -27.47 -30.97
N SER A 153 21.23 -26.59 -31.99
CA SER A 153 21.93 -25.31 -31.85
C SER A 153 21.06 -24.14 -32.33
N TYR A 154 20.91 -23.12 -31.51
CA TYR A 154 20.17 -21.90 -31.86
C TYR A 154 20.80 -20.64 -31.23
N ALA A 155 20.46 -19.50 -31.80
CA ALA A 155 20.74 -18.19 -31.23
C ALA A 155 19.41 -17.39 -31.12
N SER A 156 19.27 -16.59 -30.11
CA SER A 156 18.08 -15.76 -29.94
C SER A 156 18.41 -14.33 -29.52
N VAL A 157 17.55 -13.40 -29.96
CA VAL A 157 17.55 -12.01 -29.51
C VAL A 157 16.14 -11.68 -29.04
N GLY A 158 16.04 -11.10 -27.86
CA GLY A 158 14.77 -10.70 -27.29
C GLY A 158 14.77 -9.25 -26.81
N TYR A 159 13.61 -8.60 -26.90
CA TYR A 159 13.30 -7.32 -26.29
C TYR A 159 12.12 -7.50 -25.36
N PHE A 160 12.23 -6.95 -24.16
CA PHE A 160 11.10 -6.92 -23.23
C PHE A 160 10.88 -5.51 -22.68
N LYS A 161 9.63 -5.20 -22.38
CA LYS A 161 9.23 -3.98 -21.67
C LYS A 161 8.19 -4.35 -20.62
N LYS A 162 8.42 -3.90 -19.40
CA LYS A 162 7.47 -4.05 -18.28
C LYS A 162 7.11 -2.68 -17.74
N VAL A 163 5.81 -2.39 -17.66
CA VAL A 163 5.27 -1.18 -17.03
C VAL A 163 4.44 -1.59 -15.83
N VAL A 164 4.75 -1.02 -14.66
CA VAL A 164 4.08 -1.37 -13.41
C VAL A 164 3.33 -0.17 -12.86
N ASP A 165 2.03 -0.35 -12.62
CA ASP A 165 1.14 0.63 -12.01
C ASP A 165 0.79 0.26 -10.56
N ASN A 166 0.23 1.24 -9.83
CA ASN A 166 -0.18 1.13 -8.41
C ASN A 166 0.98 0.78 -7.47
N PHE A 167 2.17 1.34 -7.71
CA PHE A 167 3.30 1.11 -6.83
C PHE A 167 2.97 1.62 -5.41
N LEU A 168 3.11 0.75 -4.40
CA LEU A 168 2.84 1.11 -3.02
C LEU A 168 3.96 1.98 -2.48
N VAL A 169 3.56 3.09 -1.87
CA VAL A 169 4.46 4.00 -1.15
C VAL A 169 3.84 4.35 0.19
N ASP A 170 4.67 4.48 1.21
CA ASP A 170 4.24 5.06 2.47
C ASP A 170 3.99 6.55 2.27
N SER A 171 2.86 7.02 2.78
CA SER A 171 2.51 8.44 2.77
C SER A 171 2.22 8.92 4.18
N PHE A 172 2.52 10.20 4.43
CA PHE A 172 2.19 10.86 5.69
C PHE A 172 1.05 11.83 5.46
N GLU A 173 0.06 11.73 6.32
CA GLU A 173 -1.09 12.62 6.34
C GLU A 173 -1.29 13.14 7.76
N THR A 174 -1.64 14.42 7.89
CA THR A 174 -2.02 14.98 9.19
C THR A 174 -3.49 14.69 9.44
N VAL A 175 -3.77 13.94 10.47
CA VAL A 175 -5.13 13.57 10.87
C VAL A 175 -5.49 14.10 12.24
N THR A 176 -6.76 14.46 12.43
CA THR A 176 -7.33 14.73 13.75
C THR A 176 -7.92 13.45 14.30
N VAL A 177 -7.64 13.15 15.56
CA VAL A 177 -8.20 11.99 16.25
C VAL A 177 -9.20 12.49 17.29
N ASP A 178 -10.46 12.20 17.07
CA ASP A 178 -11.53 12.59 17.97
C ASP A 178 -11.37 11.92 19.34
N GLY A 179 -11.67 12.66 20.40
CA GLY A 179 -11.61 12.16 21.77
C GLY A 179 -10.23 12.15 22.42
N ILE A 180 -9.16 12.50 21.68
CA ILE A 180 -7.81 12.64 22.22
C ILE A 180 -7.47 14.12 22.31
N ARG A 181 -7.07 14.58 23.49
CA ARG A 181 -6.65 15.98 23.70
C ARG A 181 -5.38 16.29 22.90
N ASP A 182 -5.29 17.53 22.43
CA ASP A 182 -4.04 18.05 21.94
C ASP A 182 -3.07 18.30 23.12
N VAL A 183 -1.78 18.07 22.91
CA VAL A 183 -0.74 18.32 23.94
C VAL A 183 -0.63 19.79 24.35
N PHE A 184 -1.17 20.71 23.54
CA PHE A 184 -1.26 22.14 23.84
C PHE A 184 -2.58 22.53 24.54
N ASN A 185 -3.43 21.55 24.86
CA ASN A 185 -4.66 21.73 25.64
C ASN A 185 -4.57 20.95 26.96
N GLY A 186 -5.24 21.45 27.99
CA GLY A 186 -5.27 20.84 29.31
C GLY A 186 -4.42 21.59 30.33
N PRO A 187 -4.45 21.16 31.62
CA PRO A 187 -3.95 21.94 32.75
C PRO A 187 -2.49 22.40 32.63
N ARG A 188 -1.63 21.55 32.09
CA ARG A 188 -0.22 21.88 31.95
C ARG A 188 0.04 22.97 30.89
N ALA A 189 -0.68 22.92 29.77
CA ALA A 189 -0.61 23.92 28.73
C ALA A 189 -1.28 25.25 29.16
N ASP A 190 -2.36 25.17 29.94
CA ASP A 190 -3.04 26.34 30.50
C ASP A 190 -2.17 27.06 31.50
N GLN A 191 -1.49 26.33 32.38
CA GLN A 191 -0.50 26.92 33.30
C GLN A 191 0.67 27.55 32.53
N ALA A 192 1.16 26.92 31.46
CA ALA A 192 2.22 27.48 30.62
C ALA A 192 1.81 28.83 30.00
N ARG A 193 0.57 28.95 29.56
CA ARG A 193 0.02 30.23 29.05
C ARG A 193 -0.06 31.29 30.16
N ALA A 194 -0.60 30.91 31.32
CA ALA A 194 -0.72 31.83 32.45
C ALA A 194 0.66 32.36 32.91
N ASP A 195 1.66 31.51 32.99
CA ASP A 195 3.02 31.89 33.34
C ASP A 195 3.61 32.87 32.32
N LEU A 196 3.44 32.62 31.03
CA LEU A 196 3.91 33.52 29.95
C LEU A 196 3.23 34.86 29.98
N GLU A 197 1.92 34.89 30.24
CA GLU A 197 1.14 36.13 30.39
C GLU A 197 1.61 36.95 31.59
N ALA A 198 1.85 36.32 32.75
CA ALA A 198 2.37 36.95 33.94
C ALA A 198 3.77 37.55 33.74
N GLU A 199 4.58 36.94 32.87
CA GLU A 199 5.91 37.44 32.49
C GLU A 199 5.88 38.47 31.34
N GLY A 200 4.71 38.73 30.77
CA GLY A 200 4.57 39.62 29.61
C GLY A 200 5.17 39.11 28.31
N LEU A 201 5.32 37.77 28.20
CA LEU A 201 5.89 37.11 27.04
C LEU A 201 4.78 36.73 26.02
N PRO A 202 5.09 36.74 24.72
CA PRO A 202 4.11 36.36 23.71
C PRO A 202 3.71 34.91 23.78
N LEU A 203 2.41 34.61 23.59
CA LEU A 203 1.85 33.26 23.52
C LEU A 203 2.13 32.57 22.16
N SER A 204 3.40 32.55 21.74
CA SER A 204 3.81 31.84 20.54
C SER A 204 3.85 30.34 20.79
N PHE A 205 3.71 29.54 19.73
CA PHE A 205 3.87 28.08 19.78
C PHE A 205 5.19 27.69 20.49
N THR A 206 6.29 28.32 20.13
CA THR A 206 7.61 28.04 20.72
C THR A 206 7.65 28.34 22.21
N ASN A 207 7.13 29.50 22.64
CA ASN A 207 7.15 29.87 24.04
C ASN A 207 6.27 28.94 24.89
N ILE A 208 5.08 28.63 24.42
CA ILE A 208 4.19 27.66 25.09
C ILE A 208 4.85 26.29 25.17
N TYR A 209 5.45 25.80 24.08
CA TYR A 209 6.16 24.53 24.04
C TYR A 209 7.30 24.46 25.06
N GLU A 210 8.17 25.47 25.12
CA GLU A 210 9.29 25.52 26.06
C GLU A 210 8.78 25.58 27.50
N ARG A 211 7.70 26.35 27.77
CA ARG A 211 7.13 26.45 29.11
C ARG A 211 6.44 25.16 29.55
N ILE A 212 5.74 24.45 28.68
CA ILE A 212 5.16 23.13 28.97
C ILE A 212 6.25 22.16 29.47
N LYS A 213 7.43 22.18 28.89
CA LYS A 213 8.53 21.31 29.33
C LYS A 213 8.99 21.60 30.76
N LEU A 214 8.91 22.84 31.19
CA LEU A 214 9.32 23.26 32.54
C LEU A 214 8.26 22.95 33.61
N ASN A 215 7.00 22.77 33.23
CA ASN A 215 5.88 22.56 34.16
C ASN A 215 5.67 21.06 34.48
N GLU A 216 6.75 20.33 34.84
CA GLU A 216 6.76 18.89 35.03
C GLU A 216 5.83 18.39 36.16
N GLY A 217 5.55 19.22 37.16
CA GLY A 217 4.69 18.87 38.30
C GLY A 217 3.18 18.93 38.00
N ILE A 218 2.79 19.34 36.81
CA ILE A 218 1.38 19.49 36.43
C ILE A 218 1.00 18.35 35.47
N ASP A 219 0.09 17.50 35.94
CA ASP A 219 -0.52 16.47 35.10
C ASP A 219 -1.47 17.12 34.08
N GLY A 220 -1.33 16.70 32.83
CA GLY A 220 -2.12 17.22 31.71
C GLY A 220 -3.28 16.34 31.33
#